data_730cb449aec097bc6ff6110fecd94147
#
_entry.id   730cb449aec097bc6ff6110fecd94147
#
_cell.length_a   1.000
_cell.length_b   1.000
_cell.length_c   1.000
_cell.angle_alpha   90.00
_cell.angle_beta   90.00
_cell.angle_gamma   90.00
#
_symmetry.space_group_name_H-M   'P 1'
#
loop_
_entity.id
_entity.type
_entity.pdbx_description
1 polymer ?
#
loop_
_entity_poly.entity_id
_entity_poly.type
_entity_poly.pdbx_seq_one_letter_code
_entity_poly.pdbx_strand_id
1 'polypeptide(L)'
;MMRAGLCSLLLVLTASNPLHAQNSEALNDIKAKIWQAQSVRRNFSGGLRHCNELNGTNFYFEQRDRVLNLQDYRRSLDNLAAQGAYNPETKRPWNKQDADARWAQVQKDAVTHQANCAAVASLPFLEKKLKELQQQSGTPVDAAASK
;
A
#
# COMPACT_ATOMS: atom_id res chain seq x y z
N MET A 1 -51.04 35.80 44.00
CA MET A 1 -51.41 35.04 42.78
C MET A 1 -50.20 35.09 41.82
N MET A 2 -49.36 34.09 41.87
CA MET A 2 -48.22 33.95 40.95
C MET A 2 -48.35 32.59 40.17
N ARG A 3 -48.60 32.68 38.87
CA ARG A 3 -48.68 31.53 37.99
C ARG A 3 -47.25 31.23 37.47
N ALA A 4 -46.68 30.09 37.87
CA ALA A 4 -45.46 29.55 37.33
C ALA A 4 -45.78 28.85 36.01
N GLY A 5 -45.19 29.36 34.90
CA GLY A 5 -45.23 28.73 33.61
C GLY A 5 -44.12 27.67 33.51
N LEU A 6 -44.52 26.39 33.41
CA LEU A 6 -43.59 25.29 33.03
C LEU A 6 -43.30 25.36 31.53
N CYS A 7 -42.10 25.76 31.18
CA CYS A 7 -41.53 25.52 29.84
C CYS A 7 -41.04 24.07 29.76
N SER A 8 -41.83 23.19 29.13
CA SER A 8 -41.36 21.86 28.74
C SER A 8 -40.41 21.95 27.53
N LEU A 9 -39.12 21.80 27.79
CA LEU A 9 -38.11 21.67 26.76
C LEU A 9 -38.17 20.24 26.20
N LEU A 10 -38.79 20.07 25.06
CA LEU A 10 -38.72 18.82 24.28
C LEU A 10 -37.34 18.69 23.67
N LEU A 11 -36.47 17.92 24.31
CA LEU A 11 -35.22 17.42 23.72
C LEU A 11 -35.58 16.36 22.67
N VAL A 12 -35.60 16.75 21.41
CA VAL A 12 -35.63 15.82 20.29
C VAL A 12 -34.24 15.19 20.17
N LEU A 13 -34.05 14.05 20.80
CA LEU A 13 -32.91 13.17 20.57
C LEU A 13 -33.07 12.58 19.17
N THR A 14 -32.41 13.17 18.18
CA THR A 14 -32.19 12.54 16.89
C THR A 14 -31.22 11.38 17.10
N ALA A 15 -31.78 10.19 17.28
CA ALA A 15 -31.01 8.93 17.29
C ALA A 15 -30.45 8.74 15.89
N SER A 16 -29.23 9.20 15.66
CA SER A 16 -28.44 8.83 14.49
C SER A 16 -28.27 7.32 14.53
N ASN A 17 -28.78 6.61 13.53
CA ASN A 17 -28.72 5.15 13.45
C ASN A 17 -27.27 4.69 13.45
N PRO A 18 -26.77 3.97 14.45
CA PRO A 18 -25.36 3.57 14.55
C PRO A 18 -24.91 2.71 13.37
N LEU A 19 -25.83 1.96 12.75
CA LEU A 19 -25.58 1.18 11.53
C LEU A 19 -25.21 2.04 10.31
N HIS A 20 -25.81 3.22 10.16
CA HIS A 20 -25.50 4.14 9.04
C HIS A 20 -24.11 4.76 9.20
N ALA A 21 -23.70 5.10 10.41
CA ALA A 21 -22.38 5.64 10.70
C ALA A 21 -21.27 4.58 10.44
N GLN A 22 -21.47 3.35 10.88
CA GLN A 22 -20.53 2.24 10.64
C GLN A 22 -20.38 1.89 9.15
N ASN A 23 -21.47 1.90 8.39
CA ASN A 23 -21.41 1.66 6.94
C ASN A 23 -20.70 2.78 6.18
N SER A 24 -20.86 4.03 6.61
CA SER A 24 -20.18 5.19 6.03
C SER A 24 -18.67 5.13 6.26
N GLU A 25 -18.24 4.77 7.47
CA GLU A 25 -16.82 4.61 7.81
C GLU A 25 -16.17 3.47 7.01
N ALA A 26 -16.81 2.31 6.95
CA ALA A 26 -16.33 1.17 6.16
C ALA A 26 -16.23 1.49 4.67
N LEU A 27 -17.18 2.26 4.14
CA LEU A 27 -17.19 2.71 2.75
C LEU A 27 -16.00 3.63 2.45
N ASN A 28 -15.71 4.58 3.35
CA ASN A 28 -14.61 5.52 3.21
C ASN A 28 -13.26 4.82 3.32
N ASP A 29 -13.12 3.87 4.23
CA ASP A 29 -11.89 3.06 4.36
C ASP A 29 -11.59 2.26 3.09
N ILE A 30 -12.59 1.60 2.51
CA ILE A 30 -12.42 0.86 1.25
C ILE A 30 -12.07 1.78 0.09
N LYS A 31 -12.73 2.93 -0.04
CA LYS A 31 -12.40 3.92 -1.07
C LYS A 31 -10.96 4.41 -0.95
N ALA A 32 -10.49 4.67 0.27
CA ALA A 32 -9.11 5.08 0.53
C ALA A 32 -8.11 3.99 0.14
N LYS A 33 -8.37 2.73 0.47
CA LYS A 33 -7.53 1.58 0.08
C LYS A 33 -7.48 1.38 -1.44
N ILE A 34 -8.60 1.51 -2.13
CA ILE A 34 -8.66 1.46 -3.59
C ILE A 34 -7.83 2.58 -4.20
N TRP A 35 -8.00 3.81 -3.73
CA TRP A 35 -7.23 4.95 -4.22
C TRP A 35 -5.72 4.75 -4.04
N GLN A 36 -5.31 4.26 -2.85
CA GLN A 36 -3.90 3.96 -2.57
C GLN A 36 -3.36 2.88 -3.52
N ALA A 37 -4.08 1.77 -3.69
CA ALA A 37 -3.67 0.69 -4.58
C ALA A 37 -3.60 1.12 -6.05
N GLN A 38 -4.54 1.95 -6.51
CA GLN A 38 -4.50 2.54 -7.86
C GLN A 38 -3.35 3.52 -8.03
N SER A 39 -3.01 4.29 -6.99
CA SER A 39 -1.85 5.18 -6.99
C SER A 39 -0.55 4.39 -7.12
N VAL A 40 -0.41 3.29 -6.35
CA VAL A 40 0.72 2.36 -6.48
C VAL A 40 0.82 1.83 -7.90
N ARG A 41 -0.28 1.35 -8.49
CA ARG A 41 -0.29 0.83 -9.86
C ARG A 41 0.18 1.85 -10.90
N ARG A 42 -0.19 3.12 -10.75
CA ARG A 42 0.24 4.20 -11.66
C ARG A 42 1.72 4.53 -11.49
N ASN A 43 2.19 4.63 -10.25
CA ASN A 43 3.52 5.15 -9.94
C ASN A 43 4.62 4.09 -10.05
N PHE A 44 4.28 2.81 -9.90
CA PHE A 44 5.22 1.69 -9.83
C PHE A 44 4.99 0.64 -10.92
N SER A 45 4.40 1.01 -12.05
CA SER A 45 4.05 0.06 -13.12
C SER A 45 5.22 -0.79 -13.60
N GLY A 46 6.43 -0.23 -13.67
CA GLY A 46 7.66 -0.96 -14.05
C GLY A 46 8.06 -2.03 -13.04
N GLY A 47 7.90 -1.76 -11.73
CA GLY A 47 8.20 -2.72 -10.66
C GLY A 47 7.14 -3.82 -10.53
N LEU A 48 5.87 -3.52 -10.85
CA LEU A 48 4.76 -4.44 -10.68
C LEU A 48 4.79 -5.64 -11.65
N ARG A 49 5.50 -5.55 -12.77
CA ARG A 49 5.66 -6.69 -13.70
C ARG A 49 6.31 -7.91 -13.04
N HIS A 50 7.07 -7.72 -11.96
CA HIS A 50 7.72 -8.79 -11.21
C HIS A 50 6.91 -9.30 -10.01
N CYS A 51 5.71 -8.78 -9.75
CA CYS A 51 4.88 -9.21 -8.62
C CYS A 51 4.53 -10.70 -8.66
N ASN A 52 4.32 -11.27 -9.85
CA ASN A 52 3.97 -12.68 -10.02
C ASN A 52 5.15 -13.63 -9.79
N GLU A 53 6.38 -13.09 -9.80
CA GLU A 53 7.61 -13.84 -9.61
C GLU A 53 8.05 -13.86 -8.15
N LEU A 54 7.34 -13.09 -7.30
CA LEU A 54 7.61 -12.94 -5.88
C LEU A 54 6.91 -14.05 -5.08
N ASN A 55 7.51 -15.23 -5.03
CA ASN A 55 7.16 -16.22 -4.01
C ASN A 55 7.82 -15.81 -2.68
N GLY A 56 7.12 -15.02 -1.88
CA GLY A 56 7.36 -14.77 -0.45
C GLY A 56 8.71 -14.21 -0.01
N THR A 57 9.82 -14.56 -0.67
CA THR A 57 11.19 -14.21 -0.29
C THR A 57 12.06 -13.73 -1.44
N ASN A 58 11.57 -13.77 -2.68
CA ASN A 58 12.36 -13.43 -3.85
C ASN A 58 12.03 -12.02 -4.32
N PHE A 59 12.94 -11.10 -4.08
CA PHE A 59 12.94 -9.78 -4.67
C PHE A 59 13.95 -9.80 -5.82
N TYR A 60 13.52 -9.42 -7.03
CA TYR A 60 14.38 -9.43 -8.19
C TYR A 60 14.93 -8.04 -8.46
N PHE A 61 16.26 -7.96 -8.59
CA PHE A 61 16.96 -6.77 -9.04
C PHE A 61 17.34 -6.94 -10.51
N GLU A 62 16.98 -5.99 -11.33
CA GLU A 62 17.57 -5.86 -12.65
C GLU A 62 18.98 -5.26 -12.49
N GLN A 63 20.00 -6.09 -12.58
CA GLN A 63 21.37 -5.64 -12.66
C GLN A 63 21.97 -6.15 -13.98
N ARG A 64 22.20 -5.24 -14.94
CA ARG A 64 22.78 -5.54 -16.25
C ARG A 64 22.08 -6.74 -16.93
N ASP A 65 20.79 -6.65 -17.14
CA ASP A 65 19.95 -7.68 -17.77
C ASP A 65 19.85 -9.01 -17.01
N ARG A 66 20.25 -9.05 -15.76
CA ARG A 66 20.07 -10.20 -14.87
C ARG A 66 19.08 -9.89 -13.77
N VAL A 67 18.17 -10.82 -13.55
CA VAL A 67 17.27 -10.81 -12.40
C VAL A 67 17.95 -11.61 -11.29
N LEU A 68 18.27 -10.95 -10.17
CA LEU A 68 18.90 -11.57 -9.01
C LEU A 68 17.89 -11.68 -7.87
N ASN A 69 17.83 -12.83 -7.21
CA ASN A 69 17.12 -12.94 -5.93
C ASN A 69 17.92 -12.24 -4.81
N LEU A 70 17.29 -12.05 -3.64
CA LEU A 70 17.91 -11.36 -2.51
C LEU A 70 19.24 -12.00 -2.06
N GLN A 71 19.31 -13.33 -2.05
CA GLN A 71 20.51 -14.04 -1.61
C GLN A 71 21.65 -13.85 -2.61
N ASP A 72 21.38 -13.95 -3.90
CA ASP A 72 22.38 -13.74 -4.94
C ASP A 72 22.86 -12.30 -4.96
N TYR A 73 21.95 -11.35 -4.71
CA TYR A 73 22.32 -9.94 -4.59
C TYR A 73 23.23 -9.70 -3.38
N ARG A 74 22.90 -10.28 -2.20
CA ARG A 74 23.77 -10.20 -1.02
C ARG A 74 25.16 -10.76 -1.31
N ARG A 75 25.22 -11.95 -1.93
CA ARG A 75 26.50 -12.59 -2.33
C ARG A 75 27.29 -11.70 -3.29
N SER A 76 26.60 -11.04 -4.22
CA SER A 76 27.24 -10.08 -5.15
C SER A 76 27.87 -8.90 -4.40
N LEU A 77 27.16 -8.32 -3.41
CA LEU A 77 27.68 -7.23 -2.58
C LEU A 77 28.90 -7.66 -1.76
N ASP A 78 28.87 -8.84 -1.16
CA ASP A 78 29.99 -9.38 -0.39
C ASP A 78 31.22 -9.61 -1.28
N ASN A 79 31.01 -10.09 -2.51
CA ASN A 79 32.09 -10.26 -3.50
C ASN A 79 32.68 -8.92 -3.94
N LEU A 80 31.85 -7.90 -4.19
CA LEU A 80 32.34 -6.56 -4.52
C LEU A 80 33.19 -5.97 -3.40
N ALA A 81 32.78 -6.15 -2.15
CA ALA A 81 33.53 -5.69 -0.98
C ALA A 81 34.84 -6.47 -0.80
N ALA A 82 34.82 -7.81 -0.99
CA ALA A 82 36.01 -8.66 -0.87
C ALA A 82 37.06 -8.35 -1.94
N GLN A 83 36.64 -8.02 -3.15
CA GLN A 83 37.50 -7.68 -4.28
C GLN A 83 37.97 -6.22 -4.27
N GLY A 84 37.40 -5.36 -3.41
CA GLY A 84 37.67 -3.93 -3.45
C GLY A 84 37.30 -3.29 -4.79
N ALA A 85 36.24 -3.80 -5.44
CA ALA A 85 35.78 -3.29 -6.72
C ALA A 85 35.40 -1.80 -6.62
N TYR A 86 35.60 -1.05 -7.71
CA TYR A 86 35.26 0.38 -7.70
C TYR A 86 33.75 0.61 -7.54
N ASN A 87 33.40 1.45 -6.60
CA ASN A 87 32.03 1.88 -6.37
C ASN A 87 31.80 3.26 -7.00
N PRO A 88 31.01 3.37 -8.08
CA PRO A 88 30.77 4.64 -8.76
C PRO A 88 29.98 5.65 -7.93
N GLU A 89 29.16 5.19 -6.96
CA GLU A 89 28.36 6.06 -6.09
C GLU A 89 29.23 6.80 -5.07
N THR A 90 30.14 6.07 -4.44
CA THR A 90 31.05 6.61 -3.40
C THR A 90 32.39 7.08 -3.94
N LYS A 91 32.68 6.79 -5.23
CA LYS A 91 33.96 7.10 -5.94
C LYS A 91 35.19 6.51 -5.25
N ARG A 92 35.04 5.40 -4.54
CA ARG A 92 36.11 4.64 -3.85
C ARG A 92 35.86 3.14 -3.92
N PRO A 93 36.83 2.30 -3.57
CA PRO A 93 36.58 0.85 -3.53
C PRO A 93 35.45 0.47 -2.56
N TRP A 94 34.66 -0.53 -2.94
CA TRP A 94 33.69 -1.17 -2.07
C TRP A 94 34.39 -1.71 -0.82
N ASN A 95 33.76 -1.58 0.33
CA ASN A 95 34.13 -2.22 1.57
C ASN A 95 32.91 -2.89 2.22
N LYS A 96 33.16 -3.62 3.31
CA LYS A 96 32.09 -4.33 4.02
C LYS A 96 30.98 -3.40 4.52
N GLN A 97 31.32 -2.22 5.01
CA GLN A 97 30.33 -1.25 5.53
C GLN A 97 29.42 -0.76 4.41
N ASP A 98 29.93 -0.49 3.22
CA ASP A 98 29.13 -0.07 2.06
C ASP A 98 28.19 -1.20 1.60
N ALA A 99 28.69 -2.44 1.58
CA ALA A 99 27.91 -3.62 1.23
C ALA A 99 26.77 -3.84 2.24
N ASP A 100 27.01 -3.71 3.54
CA ASP A 100 26.02 -3.84 4.59
C ASP A 100 24.98 -2.72 4.55
N ALA A 101 25.40 -1.48 4.30
CA ALA A 101 24.49 -0.33 4.15
C ALA A 101 23.58 -0.50 2.91
N ARG A 102 24.14 -0.92 1.79
CA ARG A 102 23.36 -1.20 0.57
C ARG A 102 22.38 -2.34 0.78
N TRP A 103 22.82 -3.40 1.45
CA TRP A 103 21.96 -4.52 1.82
C TRP A 103 20.77 -4.10 2.68
N ALA A 104 21.01 -3.29 3.71
CA ALA A 104 19.94 -2.78 4.57
C ALA A 104 18.90 -1.95 3.79
N GLN A 105 19.36 -1.14 2.81
CA GLN A 105 18.45 -0.39 1.94
C GLN A 105 17.62 -1.32 1.06
N VAL A 106 18.25 -2.30 0.45
CA VAL A 106 17.59 -3.29 -0.42
C VAL A 106 16.54 -4.11 0.32
N GLN A 107 16.79 -4.46 1.58
CA GLN A 107 15.78 -5.15 2.40
C GLN A 107 14.53 -4.27 2.64
N LYS A 108 14.70 -2.97 2.86
CA LYS A 108 13.57 -2.03 2.98
C LYS A 108 12.81 -1.91 1.66
N ASP A 109 13.53 -1.80 0.56
CA ASP A 109 12.94 -1.72 -0.79
C ASP A 109 12.13 -2.98 -1.11
N ALA A 110 12.63 -4.16 -0.71
CA ALA A 110 11.93 -5.43 -0.88
C ALA A 110 10.61 -5.48 -0.11
N VAL A 111 10.60 -5.04 1.15
CA VAL A 111 9.38 -4.97 1.97
C VAL A 111 8.35 -4.02 1.33
N THR A 112 8.81 -2.85 0.90
CA THR A 112 7.95 -1.87 0.22
C THR A 112 7.38 -2.44 -1.08
N HIS A 113 8.19 -3.12 -1.86
CA HIS A 113 7.77 -3.75 -3.10
C HIS A 113 6.70 -4.84 -2.86
N GLN A 114 6.90 -5.70 -1.88
CA GLN A 114 5.90 -6.71 -1.49
C GLN A 114 4.57 -6.06 -1.07
N ALA A 115 4.62 -5.00 -0.28
CA ALA A 115 3.42 -4.26 0.12
C ALA A 115 2.70 -3.65 -1.08
N ASN A 116 3.44 -3.10 -2.05
CA ASN A 116 2.89 -2.55 -3.28
C ASN A 116 2.23 -3.64 -4.15
N CYS A 117 2.86 -4.78 -4.31
CA CYS A 117 2.30 -5.92 -5.01
C CYS A 117 1.01 -6.43 -4.35
N ALA A 118 1.01 -6.56 -3.03
CA ALA A 118 -0.17 -6.98 -2.26
C ALA A 118 -1.33 -5.98 -2.39
N ALA A 119 -1.03 -4.67 -2.34
CA ALA A 119 -2.02 -3.63 -2.52
C ALA A 119 -2.70 -3.72 -3.89
N VAL A 120 -1.92 -3.85 -4.98
CA VAL A 120 -2.46 -3.97 -6.34
C VAL A 120 -3.24 -5.27 -6.53
N ALA A 121 -2.75 -6.39 -5.98
CA ALA A 121 -3.44 -7.68 -6.05
C ALA A 121 -4.79 -7.66 -5.31
N SER A 122 -4.96 -6.81 -4.31
CA SER A 122 -6.21 -6.66 -3.55
C SER A 122 -7.30 -5.87 -4.29
N LEU A 123 -6.97 -5.12 -5.35
CA LEU A 123 -7.91 -4.25 -6.06
C LEU A 123 -9.22 -4.93 -6.48
N PRO A 124 -9.23 -6.11 -7.14
CA PRO A 124 -10.49 -6.74 -7.56
C PRO A 124 -11.40 -7.07 -6.39
N PHE A 125 -10.82 -7.51 -5.27
CA PHE A 125 -11.55 -7.79 -4.05
C PHE A 125 -12.14 -6.53 -3.42
N LEU A 126 -11.35 -5.46 -3.33
CA LEU A 126 -11.78 -4.17 -2.76
C LEU A 126 -12.90 -3.53 -3.60
N GLU A 127 -12.77 -3.57 -4.91
CA GLU A 127 -13.80 -3.05 -5.83
C GLU A 127 -15.12 -3.83 -5.72
N LYS A 128 -15.05 -5.16 -5.60
CA LYS A 128 -16.23 -5.99 -5.35
C LYS A 128 -16.88 -5.63 -4.03
N LYS A 129 -16.10 -5.52 -2.96
CA LYS A 129 -16.61 -5.17 -1.62
C LYS A 129 -17.20 -3.76 -1.57
N LEU A 130 -16.63 -2.81 -2.30
CA LEU A 130 -17.18 -1.46 -2.44
C LEU A 130 -18.60 -1.51 -3.04
N LYS A 131 -18.79 -2.27 -4.11
CA LYS A 131 -20.11 -2.43 -4.74
C LYS A 131 -21.14 -3.05 -3.80
N GLU A 132 -20.73 -4.08 -3.05
CA GLU A 132 -21.59 -4.73 -2.06
C GLU A 132 -22.05 -3.74 -0.97
N LEU A 133 -21.15 -2.94 -0.43
CA LEU A 133 -21.46 -1.93 0.59
C LEU A 133 -22.34 -0.80 0.04
N GLN A 134 -22.10 -0.37 -1.20
CA GLN A 134 -22.95 0.63 -1.85
C GLN A 134 -24.38 0.13 -2.05
N GLN A 135 -24.55 -1.12 -2.44
CA GLN A 135 -25.87 -1.76 -2.57
C GLN A 135 -26.62 -1.86 -1.23
N GLN A 136 -25.89 -2.19 -0.14
CA GLN A 136 -26.46 -2.27 1.21
C GLN A 136 -26.85 -0.91 1.77
N SER A 137 -26.13 0.14 1.40
CA SER A 137 -26.41 1.51 1.89
C SER A 137 -27.46 2.27 1.05
N GLY A 138 -27.98 1.67 -0.03
CA GLY A 138 -28.93 2.33 -0.93
C GLY A 138 -28.34 3.52 -1.70
N THR A 139 -27.03 3.69 -1.68
CA THR A 139 -26.34 4.77 -2.40
C THR A 139 -26.21 4.40 -3.87
N PRO A 140 -26.59 5.27 -4.83
CA PRO A 140 -26.42 4.98 -6.24
C PRO A 140 -24.97 4.65 -6.57
N VAL A 141 -24.75 3.61 -7.36
CA VAL A 141 -23.41 3.31 -7.88
C VAL A 141 -23.07 4.42 -8.87
N ASP A 142 -22.21 5.36 -8.47
CA ASP A 142 -21.73 6.40 -9.36
C ASP A 142 -21.03 5.74 -10.56
N ALA A 143 -21.61 5.93 -11.73
CA ALA A 143 -21.11 5.47 -13.03
C ALA A 143 -19.85 6.24 -13.49
N ALA A 144 -19.00 6.68 -12.57
CA ALA A 144 -17.84 7.55 -12.81
C ALA A 144 -16.51 6.79 -12.78
N ALA A 145 -16.42 5.68 -13.51
CA ALA A 145 -15.12 5.01 -13.73
C ALA A 145 -14.95 4.52 -15.18
N SER A 146 -15.45 5.31 -16.15
CA SER A 146 -15.19 5.04 -17.57
C SER A 146 -14.80 6.36 -18.24
N LYS A 147 -13.54 6.77 -18.07
CA LYS A 147 -12.84 7.61 -19.05
C LYS A 147 -11.33 7.46 -18.90
#